data_79e2cd655cdf97c70259f559daefc7b0
#
_entry.id   79e2cd655cdf97c70259f559daefc7b0
#
_cell.length_a   1.000
_cell.length_b   1.000
_cell.length_c   1.000
_cell.angle_alpha   90.00
_cell.angle_beta   90.00
_cell.angle_gamma   90.00
#
_symmetry.space_group_name_H-M   'P 1'
#
loop_
_entity.id
_entity.type
_entity.pdbx_description
1 polymer ?
#
loop_
_entity_poly.entity_id
_entity_poly.type
_entity_poly.pdbx_seq_one_letter_code
_entity_poly.pdbx_strand_id
1 'polypeptide(L)'
;MKEGVNLLYESVVVNLGARCNASCEHCCFSCSPTKKEALDKNEVINLVENFSNNPKIKTISFTGGEIFLNYPFLYSLLKIVNSSGKISTLISNGFWGREIETVKKYFLDMNRMGVTNLSISHDDFHSKFIKTDYIRNILIESRKYPDIQITVNIAVSKNSTGDKIIHDLGEAILGIPVTKFPLIPVGEAKNINDDEFQNIYSLSHPNQLKCPGFEPVYHFNGNVYPCCSPAIFDTALILNDELYQDFDKT
;
A
#
# COMPACT_ATOMS: atom_id res chain seq x y z
N MET A 1 -7.95 17.85 -33.93
CA MET A 1 -8.04 17.99 -32.46
C MET A 1 -8.09 16.54 -31.94
N LYS A 2 -6.98 16.03 -31.36
CA LYS A 2 -7.03 14.75 -30.65
C LYS A 2 -7.77 15.01 -29.36
N GLU A 3 -8.90 14.35 -29.16
CA GLU A 3 -9.63 14.37 -27.90
C GLU A 3 -8.64 13.92 -26.81
N GLY A 4 -8.40 14.78 -25.82
CA GLY A 4 -7.52 14.46 -24.70
C GLY A 4 -8.07 13.21 -24.00
N VAL A 5 -7.18 12.24 -23.75
CA VAL A 5 -7.51 11.05 -22.95
C VAL A 5 -8.03 11.53 -21.61
N ASN A 6 -9.30 11.34 -21.40
CA ASN A 6 -9.94 11.72 -20.13
C ASN A 6 -9.39 10.74 -19.08
N LEU A 7 -8.46 11.19 -18.23
CA LEU A 7 -7.93 10.36 -17.15
C LEU A 7 -9.10 9.92 -16.27
N LEU A 8 -9.31 8.61 -16.23
CA LEU A 8 -10.41 7.98 -15.52
C LEU A 8 -10.15 7.80 -14.01
N TYR A 9 -9.02 8.32 -13.49
CA TYR A 9 -8.63 8.11 -12.11
C TYR A 9 -8.33 9.43 -11.39
N GLU A 10 -8.70 9.46 -10.12
CA GLU A 10 -8.46 10.57 -9.21
C GLU A 10 -7.41 10.21 -8.13
N SER A 11 -6.92 8.98 -8.14
CA SER A 11 -5.91 8.48 -7.22
C SER A 11 -4.75 7.82 -7.95
N VAL A 12 -3.57 7.92 -7.36
CA VAL A 12 -2.33 7.28 -7.84
C VAL A 12 -1.62 6.62 -6.67
N VAL A 13 -0.91 5.53 -6.96
CA VAL A 13 -0.07 4.83 -5.99
C VAL A 13 1.39 4.99 -6.38
N VAL A 14 2.24 5.38 -5.43
CA VAL A 14 3.69 5.44 -5.59
C VAL A 14 4.32 4.33 -4.73
N ASN A 15 4.92 3.35 -5.39
CA ASN A 15 5.67 2.29 -4.73
C ASN A 15 7.13 2.72 -4.60
N LEU A 16 7.56 3.09 -3.40
CA LEU A 16 8.83 3.74 -3.13
C LEU A 16 10.06 2.83 -3.27
N GLY A 17 9.89 1.51 -3.13
CA GLY A 17 11.02 0.58 -3.24
C GLY A 17 10.75 -0.81 -2.67
N ALA A 18 11.70 -1.71 -2.88
CA ALA A 18 11.62 -3.12 -2.46
C ALA A 18 12.22 -3.39 -1.08
N ARG A 19 12.87 -2.40 -0.44
CA ARG A 19 13.47 -2.60 0.88
C ARG A 19 12.40 -2.72 1.96
N CYS A 20 12.46 -3.82 2.73
CA CYS A 20 11.57 -4.09 3.84
C CYS A 20 12.38 -4.62 5.04
N ASN A 21 11.86 -4.51 6.24
CA ASN A 21 12.43 -5.14 7.45
C ASN A 21 11.94 -6.58 7.66
N ALA A 22 11.10 -7.08 6.76
CA ALA A 22 10.56 -8.42 6.74
C ALA A 22 10.83 -9.11 5.40
N SER A 23 10.80 -10.45 5.38
CA SER A 23 10.91 -11.30 4.17
C SER A 23 9.72 -12.25 4.15
N CYS A 24 8.53 -11.70 3.97
CA CYS A 24 7.29 -12.47 4.03
C CYS A 24 7.14 -13.39 2.81
N GLU A 25 6.82 -14.66 3.03
CA GLU A 25 6.66 -15.68 1.99
C GLU A 25 5.57 -15.34 0.96
N HIS A 26 4.62 -14.50 1.32
CA HIS A 26 3.49 -14.10 0.46
C HIS A 26 3.70 -12.73 -0.23
N CYS A 27 4.87 -12.13 -0.07
CA CYS A 27 5.11 -10.77 -0.56
C CYS A 27 5.01 -10.69 -2.09
N CYS A 28 3.99 -9.99 -2.59
CA CYS A 28 3.75 -9.81 -4.03
C CYS A 28 4.85 -8.99 -4.74
N PHE A 29 5.62 -8.21 -3.99
CA PHE A 29 6.73 -7.40 -4.50
C PHE A 29 8.11 -8.03 -4.27
N SER A 30 8.18 -9.22 -3.68
CA SER A 30 9.43 -9.89 -3.30
C SER A 30 10.36 -9.00 -2.45
N CYS A 31 9.77 -8.21 -1.56
CA CYS A 31 10.51 -7.28 -0.71
C CYS A 31 11.30 -8.00 0.39
N SER A 32 12.46 -7.46 0.74
CA SER A 32 13.29 -8.00 1.83
C SER A 32 14.27 -6.97 2.37
N PRO A 33 14.95 -7.26 3.51
CA PRO A 33 16.00 -6.38 4.07
C PRO A 33 17.20 -6.18 3.15
N THR A 34 17.49 -7.14 2.26
CA THR A 34 18.64 -7.13 1.36
C THR A 34 18.37 -6.43 0.03
N LYS A 35 17.11 -6.20 -0.31
CA LYS A 35 16.71 -5.51 -1.52
C LYS A 35 17.09 -4.02 -1.46
N LYS A 36 17.51 -3.51 -2.63
CA LYS A 36 17.96 -2.11 -2.77
C LYS A 36 17.22 -1.37 -3.86
N GLU A 37 16.45 -2.08 -4.65
CA GLU A 37 15.69 -1.53 -5.77
C GLU A 37 14.69 -0.49 -5.25
N ALA A 38 14.80 0.70 -5.76
CA ALA A 38 13.95 1.84 -5.44
C ALA A 38 14.02 2.85 -6.60
N LEU A 39 13.01 3.66 -6.73
CA LEU A 39 13.09 4.87 -7.56
C LEU A 39 14.11 5.84 -6.97
N ASP A 40 14.75 6.64 -7.82
CA ASP A 40 15.58 7.75 -7.35
C ASP A 40 14.74 8.73 -6.52
N LYS A 41 15.31 9.26 -5.45
CA LYS A 41 14.57 10.16 -4.55
C LYS A 41 14.12 11.45 -5.21
N ASN A 42 14.94 12.01 -6.11
CA ASN A 42 14.58 13.24 -6.83
C ASN A 42 13.49 12.95 -7.86
N GLU A 43 13.54 11.80 -8.53
CA GLU A 43 12.47 11.34 -9.42
C GLU A 43 11.15 11.18 -8.66
N VAL A 44 11.17 10.57 -7.46
CA VAL A 44 9.97 10.46 -6.62
C VAL A 44 9.44 11.83 -6.21
N ILE A 45 10.31 12.75 -5.80
CA ILE A 45 9.90 14.13 -5.45
C ILE A 45 9.22 14.80 -6.63
N ASN A 46 9.87 14.81 -7.81
CA ASN A 46 9.32 15.40 -9.03
C ASN A 46 7.97 14.76 -9.40
N LEU A 47 7.86 13.44 -9.30
CA LEU A 47 6.63 12.70 -9.57
C LEU A 47 5.49 13.13 -8.62
N VAL A 48 5.78 13.22 -7.33
CA VAL A 48 4.79 13.63 -6.32
C VAL A 48 4.41 15.11 -6.48
N GLU A 49 5.35 15.97 -6.84
CA GLU A 49 5.06 17.38 -7.17
C GLU A 49 4.14 17.50 -8.40
N ASN A 50 4.41 16.73 -9.46
CA ASN A 50 3.57 16.69 -10.66
C ASN A 50 2.14 16.23 -10.32
N PHE A 51 1.99 15.16 -9.53
CA PHE A 51 0.65 14.73 -9.07
C PHE A 51 -0.02 15.77 -8.17
N SER A 52 0.75 16.40 -7.31
CA SER A 52 0.26 17.44 -6.41
C SER A 52 -0.25 18.66 -7.17
N ASN A 53 0.35 19.00 -8.29
CA ASN A 53 -0.07 20.10 -9.17
C ASN A 53 -1.21 19.73 -10.13
N ASN A 54 -1.48 18.43 -10.35
CA ASN A 54 -2.52 18.00 -11.26
C ASN A 54 -3.92 18.11 -10.60
N PRO A 55 -4.84 18.93 -11.12
CA PRO A 55 -6.16 19.13 -10.50
C PRO A 55 -7.06 17.89 -10.56
N LYS A 56 -6.78 16.92 -11.45
CA LYS A 56 -7.55 15.67 -11.55
C LYS A 56 -7.18 14.68 -10.43
N ILE A 57 -5.94 14.71 -9.94
CA ILE A 57 -5.50 13.83 -8.85
C ILE A 57 -5.97 14.42 -7.52
N LYS A 58 -6.64 13.63 -6.72
CA LYS A 58 -7.10 13.98 -5.38
C LYS A 58 -6.35 13.24 -4.29
N THR A 59 -5.94 12.00 -4.58
CA THR A 59 -5.31 11.12 -3.60
C THR A 59 -3.98 10.59 -4.12
N ILE A 60 -2.95 10.65 -3.28
CA ILE A 60 -1.64 10.05 -3.52
C ILE A 60 -1.38 9.03 -2.42
N SER A 61 -1.26 7.77 -2.82
CA SER A 61 -1.02 6.63 -1.94
C SER A 61 0.45 6.25 -1.95
N PHE A 62 1.03 5.98 -0.79
CA PHE A 62 2.41 5.51 -0.68
C PHE A 62 2.47 4.08 -0.16
N THR A 63 3.22 3.24 -0.89
CA THR A 63 3.48 1.83 -0.59
C THR A 63 4.91 1.46 -0.96
N GLY A 64 5.25 0.18 -0.79
CA GLY A 64 6.57 -0.36 -1.16
C GLY A 64 6.87 -1.62 -0.39
N GLY A 65 8.14 -1.82 -0.03
CA GLY A 65 8.53 -2.78 0.98
C GLY A 65 8.02 -2.32 2.35
N GLU A 66 8.74 -1.41 2.99
CA GLU A 66 8.26 -0.74 4.20
C GLU A 66 8.66 0.74 4.16
N ILE A 67 7.68 1.59 3.95
CA ILE A 67 7.88 3.03 3.72
C ILE A 67 8.37 3.78 4.96
N PHE A 68 8.04 3.29 6.15
CA PHE A 68 8.48 3.90 7.42
C PHE A 68 9.96 3.62 7.75
N LEU A 69 10.66 2.76 7.01
CA LEU A 69 12.12 2.60 7.15
C LEU A 69 12.90 3.87 6.82
N ASN A 70 12.35 4.72 5.97
CA ASN A 70 12.91 6.03 5.66
C ASN A 70 11.89 7.13 5.97
N TYR A 71 11.48 7.19 7.23
CA TYR A 71 10.45 8.13 7.68
C TYR A 71 10.74 9.60 7.35
N PRO A 72 11.98 10.12 7.45
CA PRO A 72 12.26 11.50 7.04
C PRO A 72 11.94 11.78 5.57
N PHE A 73 12.21 10.82 4.69
CA PHE A 73 11.86 10.94 3.27
C PHE A 73 10.34 10.87 3.05
N LEU A 74 9.68 9.88 3.65
CA LEU A 74 8.21 9.79 3.61
C LEU A 74 7.58 11.11 4.09
N TYR A 75 8.04 11.63 5.22
CA TYR A 75 7.53 12.89 5.77
C TYR A 75 7.72 14.08 4.82
N SER A 76 8.83 14.13 4.06
CA SER A 76 9.04 15.17 3.04
C SER A 76 8.02 15.06 1.90
N LEU A 77 7.66 13.86 1.46
CA LEU A 77 6.63 13.63 0.45
C LEU A 77 5.24 14.04 0.96
N LEU A 78 4.92 13.66 2.20
CA LEU A 78 3.65 14.07 2.83
C LEU A 78 3.49 15.59 2.91
N LYS A 79 4.58 16.33 3.16
CA LYS A 79 4.56 17.80 3.12
C LYS A 79 4.18 18.35 1.74
N ILE A 80 4.72 17.77 0.66
CA ILE A 80 4.41 18.19 -0.71
C ILE A 80 2.92 17.99 -0.96
N VAL A 81 2.40 16.79 -0.66
CA VAL A 81 0.98 16.46 -0.86
C VAL A 81 0.07 17.38 -0.03
N ASN A 82 0.39 17.57 1.25
CA ASN A 82 -0.40 18.42 2.14
C ASN A 82 -0.42 19.89 1.67
N SER A 83 0.70 20.40 1.19
CA SER A 83 0.79 21.79 0.72
C SER A 83 -0.08 22.07 -0.50
N SER A 84 -0.44 21.04 -1.26
CA SER A 84 -1.34 21.13 -2.42
C SER A 84 -2.82 20.86 -2.08
N GLY A 85 -3.12 20.61 -0.80
CA GLY A 85 -4.48 20.31 -0.33
C GLY A 85 -5.00 18.94 -0.76
N LYS A 86 -4.10 18.01 -1.15
CA LYS A 86 -4.47 16.65 -1.56
C LYS A 86 -4.41 15.67 -0.40
N ILE A 87 -5.04 14.52 -0.59
CA ILE A 87 -5.15 13.45 0.39
C ILE A 87 -3.93 12.51 0.25
N SER A 88 -3.34 12.12 1.38
CA SER A 88 -2.36 11.03 1.44
C SER A 88 -2.93 9.79 2.09
N THR A 89 -2.63 8.61 1.52
CA THR A 89 -2.89 7.31 2.15
C THR A 89 -1.62 6.49 2.22
N LEU A 90 -1.50 5.66 3.26
CA LEU A 90 -0.27 4.92 3.55
C LEU A 90 -0.55 3.43 3.74
N ILE A 91 0.40 2.59 3.30
CA ILE A 91 0.40 1.15 3.58
C ILE A 91 1.70 0.79 4.30
N SER A 92 1.61 0.11 5.44
CA SER A 92 2.75 -0.26 6.28
C SER A 92 2.52 -1.62 6.95
N ASN A 93 3.61 -2.32 7.26
CA ASN A 93 3.57 -3.53 8.09
C ASN A 93 3.54 -3.23 9.60
N GLY A 94 3.62 -1.97 10.00
CA GLY A 94 3.46 -1.54 11.38
C GLY A 94 4.64 -1.84 12.32
N PHE A 95 5.83 -2.18 11.83
CA PHE A 95 7.00 -2.50 12.68
C PHE A 95 7.35 -1.36 13.65
N TRP A 96 7.07 -0.12 13.28
CA TRP A 96 7.32 1.10 14.08
C TRP A 96 6.43 1.19 15.32
N GLY A 97 5.40 0.35 15.41
CA GLY A 97 4.59 0.18 16.60
C GLY A 97 5.32 -0.40 17.81
N ARG A 98 6.59 -0.81 17.64
CA ARG A 98 7.45 -1.30 18.70
C ARG A 98 7.62 -0.32 19.85
N GLU A 99 7.81 0.97 19.52
CA GLU A 99 8.10 2.02 20.51
C GLU A 99 6.92 3.01 20.56
N ILE A 100 6.25 3.09 21.72
CA ILE A 100 5.04 3.91 21.91
C ILE A 100 5.29 5.38 21.58
N GLU A 101 6.45 5.92 21.94
CA GLU A 101 6.77 7.32 21.65
C GLU A 101 6.93 7.57 20.14
N THR A 102 7.43 6.59 19.40
CA THR A 102 7.45 6.63 17.93
C THR A 102 6.04 6.61 17.37
N VAL A 103 5.17 5.77 17.91
CA VAL A 103 3.75 5.70 17.49
C VAL A 103 3.07 7.05 17.67
N LYS A 104 3.17 7.65 18.86
CA LYS A 104 2.61 8.98 19.15
C LYS A 104 3.13 10.04 18.19
N LYS A 105 4.45 10.07 17.98
CA LYS A 105 5.09 11.01 17.06
C LYS A 105 4.56 10.85 15.64
N TYR A 106 4.49 9.62 15.12
CA TYR A 106 4.06 9.38 13.74
C TYR A 106 2.60 9.70 13.53
N PHE A 107 1.72 9.41 14.48
CA PHE A 107 0.31 9.82 14.40
C PHE A 107 0.16 11.33 14.41
N LEU A 108 0.88 12.03 15.28
CA LEU A 108 0.86 13.50 15.31
C LEU A 108 1.33 14.09 13.97
N ASP A 109 2.41 13.55 13.40
CA ASP A 109 2.96 13.98 12.12
C ASP A 109 1.98 13.68 10.96
N MET A 110 1.41 12.46 10.90
CA MET A 110 0.43 12.07 9.90
C MET A 110 -0.82 12.95 9.95
N ASN A 111 -1.33 13.23 11.14
CA ASN A 111 -2.49 14.09 11.33
C ASN A 111 -2.21 15.52 10.83
N ARG A 112 -1.05 16.07 11.16
CA ARG A 112 -0.62 17.40 10.69
C ARG A 112 -0.42 17.46 9.17
N MET A 113 -0.04 16.35 8.57
CA MET A 113 0.21 16.23 7.13
C MET A 113 -1.04 15.78 6.34
N GLY A 114 -2.21 15.74 6.95
CA GLY A 114 -3.46 15.43 6.27
C GLY A 114 -3.54 14.01 5.74
N VAL A 115 -2.87 13.05 6.38
CA VAL A 115 -3.06 11.61 6.08
C VAL A 115 -4.45 11.21 6.54
N THR A 116 -5.24 10.63 5.64
CA THR A 116 -6.64 10.25 5.93
C THR A 116 -6.82 8.75 6.08
N ASN A 117 -5.90 7.94 5.55
CA ASN A 117 -5.98 6.48 5.67
C ASN A 117 -4.61 5.87 5.92
N LEU A 118 -4.56 4.93 6.87
CA LEU A 118 -3.40 4.09 7.14
C LEU A 118 -3.82 2.62 7.14
N SER A 119 -3.40 1.88 6.12
CA SER A 119 -3.60 0.44 6.01
C SER A 119 -2.42 -0.30 6.65
N ILE A 120 -2.69 -1.09 7.67
CA ILE A 120 -1.71 -1.93 8.34
C ILE A 120 -1.84 -3.36 7.83
N SER A 121 -0.79 -3.86 7.20
CA SER A 121 -0.70 -5.25 6.76
C SER A 121 -0.18 -6.12 7.90
N HIS A 122 -1.03 -6.98 8.46
CA HIS A 122 -0.63 -7.90 9.52
C HIS A 122 -1.46 -9.17 9.50
N ASP A 123 -0.82 -10.29 9.21
CA ASP A 123 -1.36 -11.63 9.07
C ASP A 123 -0.38 -12.66 9.60
N ASP A 124 -0.68 -13.94 9.42
CA ASP A 124 0.18 -15.04 9.90
C ASP A 124 1.58 -15.00 9.27
N PHE A 125 1.73 -14.47 8.06
CA PHE A 125 3.03 -14.32 7.38
C PHE A 125 3.82 -13.14 7.94
N HIS A 126 3.16 -12.00 8.18
CA HIS A 126 3.79 -10.82 8.77
C HIS A 126 4.18 -11.06 10.23
N SER A 127 3.37 -11.82 10.98
CA SER A 127 3.59 -12.08 12.41
C SER A 127 4.88 -12.84 12.71
N LYS A 128 5.47 -13.52 11.70
CA LYS A 128 6.80 -14.13 11.79
C LYS A 128 7.92 -13.10 12.00
N PHE A 129 7.70 -11.85 11.59
CA PHE A 129 8.69 -10.77 11.63
C PHE A 129 8.26 -9.59 12.51
N ILE A 130 6.96 -9.32 12.57
CA ILE A 130 6.37 -8.17 13.25
C ILE A 130 5.47 -8.69 14.38
N LYS A 131 5.79 -8.32 15.61
CA LYS A 131 4.98 -8.76 16.76
C LYS A 131 3.60 -8.12 16.74
N THR A 132 2.56 -8.89 17.05
CA THR A 132 1.17 -8.39 17.12
C THR A 132 1.01 -7.26 18.14
N ASP A 133 1.83 -7.23 19.20
CA ASP A 133 1.84 -6.12 20.17
C ASP A 133 2.19 -4.77 19.54
N TYR A 134 3.03 -4.76 18.49
CA TYR A 134 3.34 -3.51 17.79
C TYR A 134 2.09 -2.95 17.10
N ILE A 135 1.32 -3.83 16.47
CA ILE A 135 0.08 -3.45 15.82
C ILE A 135 -0.95 -3.00 16.87
N ARG A 136 -1.04 -3.70 18.00
CA ARG A 136 -1.91 -3.31 19.12
C ARG A 136 -1.62 -1.87 19.59
N ASN A 137 -0.34 -1.50 19.74
CA ASN A 137 0.06 -0.14 20.11
C ASN A 137 -0.43 0.90 19.08
N ILE A 138 -0.31 0.59 17.79
CA ILE A 138 -0.78 1.45 16.69
C ILE A 138 -2.30 1.62 16.77
N LEU A 139 -3.05 0.53 16.91
CA LEU A 139 -4.51 0.57 16.94
C LEU A 139 -5.06 1.31 18.18
N ILE A 140 -4.40 1.17 19.33
CA ILE A 140 -4.79 1.90 20.53
C ILE A 140 -4.54 3.40 20.36
N GLU A 141 -3.37 3.80 19.86
CA GLU A 141 -3.04 5.22 19.66
C GLU A 141 -3.93 5.87 18.61
N SER A 142 -4.28 5.14 17.54
CA SER A 142 -5.09 5.65 16.42
C SER A 142 -6.44 6.23 16.87
N ARG A 143 -7.00 5.72 17.96
CA ARG A 143 -8.28 6.19 18.52
C ARG A 143 -8.29 7.67 18.92
N LYS A 144 -7.11 8.26 19.09
CA LYS A 144 -6.96 9.70 19.38
C LYS A 144 -7.00 10.57 18.10
N TYR A 145 -6.98 9.95 16.94
CA TYR A 145 -6.89 10.61 15.64
C TYR A 145 -8.03 10.14 14.72
N PRO A 146 -9.28 10.52 14.99
CA PRO A 146 -10.45 10.01 14.27
C PRO A 146 -10.46 10.38 12.77
N ASP A 147 -9.69 11.39 12.37
CA ASP A 147 -9.55 11.81 10.98
C ASP A 147 -8.64 10.86 10.16
N ILE A 148 -7.88 9.99 10.83
CA ILE A 148 -7.06 8.97 10.20
C ILE A 148 -7.78 7.63 10.29
N GLN A 149 -8.40 7.20 9.21
CA GLN A 149 -9.03 5.88 9.13
C GLN A 149 -7.95 4.79 9.12
N ILE A 150 -8.02 3.87 10.08
CA ILE A 150 -7.15 2.69 10.13
C ILE A 150 -7.90 1.49 9.55
N THR A 151 -7.19 0.68 8.76
CA THR A 151 -7.67 -0.62 8.29
C THR A 151 -6.59 -1.67 8.55
N VAL A 152 -6.96 -2.83 9.03
CA VAL A 152 -6.06 -3.98 9.12
C VAL A 152 -6.30 -4.90 7.92
N ASN A 153 -5.26 -5.12 7.13
CA ASN A 153 -5.27 -5.98 5.96
C ASN A 153 -4.65 -7.33 6.31
N ILE A 154 -5.37 -8.41 6.03
CA ILE A 154 -4.98 -9.79 6.35
C ILE A 154 -4.99 -10.62 5.07
N ALA A 155 -3.84 -11.07 4.62
CA ALA A 155 -3.74 -12.09 3.59
C ALA A 155 -4.16 -13.44 4.17
N VAL A 156 -5.01 -14.16 3.45
CA VAL A 156 -5.52 -15.47 3.90
C VAL A 156 -5.21 -16.54 2.87
N SER A 157 -4.89 -17.73 3.36
CA SER A 157 -4.72 -18.95 2.59
C SER A 157 -5.62 -20.06 3.15
N LYS A 158 -5.55 -21.25 2.58
CA LYS A 158 -6.30 -22.41 3.07
C LYS A 158 -6.03 -22.70 4.56
N ASN A 159 -4.77 -22.58 4.99
CA ASN A 159 -4.34 -22.89 6.35
C ASN A 159 -4.08 -21.65 7.22
N SER A 160 -4.09 -20.46 6.63
CA SER A 160 -3.87 -19.17 7.31
C SER A 160 -5.11 -18.30 7.14
N THR A 161 -6.04 -18.40 8.09
CA THR A 161 -7.33 -17.66 7.99
C THR A 161 -7.27 -16.26 8.60
N GLY A 162 -6.18 -15.93 9.30
CA GLY A 162 -6.01 -14.68 10.03
C GLY A 162 -6.85 -14.58 11.31
N ASP A 163 -7.61 -15.62 11.68
CA ASP A 163 -8.46 -15.59 12.87
C ASP A 163 -7.64 -15.50 14.16
N LYS A 164 -6.46 -16.18 14.16
CA LYS A 164 -5.51 -16.07 15.26
C LYS A 164 -5.02 -14.62 15.46
N ILE A 165 -4.71 -13.93 14.37
CA ILE A 165 -4.27 -12.52 14.43
C ILE A 165 -5.36 -11.63 15.02
N ILE A 166 -6.61 -11.79 14.58
CA ILE A 166 -7.75 -11.02 15.11
C ILE A 166 -7.92 -11.31 16.61
N HIS A 167 -7.86 -12.58 17.01
CA HIS A 167 -7.92 -12.99 18.42
C HIS A 167 -6.77 -12.37 19.23
N ASP A 168 -5.54 -12.44 18.73
CA ASP A 168 -4.36 -11.93 19.43
C ASP A 168 -4.35 -10.39 19.54
N LEU A 169 -4.98 -9.67 18.60
CA LEU A 169 -5.19 -8.23 18.71
C LEU A 169 -6.17 -7.87 19.82
N GLY A 170 -7.10 -8.75 20.16
CA GLY A 170 -8.02 -8.61 21.26
C GLY A 170 -8.88 -7.34 21.15
N GLU A 171 -9.03 -6.60 22.25
CA GLU A 171 -9.84 -5.38 22.28
C GLU A 171 -9.29 -4.25 21.40
N ALA A 172 -8.01 -4.28 21.03
CA ALA A 172 -7.43 -3.24 20.19
C ALA A 172 -8.06 -3.19 18.79
N ILE A 173 -8.56 -4.33 18.26
CA ILE A 173 -9.17 -4.40 16.94
C ILE A 173 -10.64 -3.93 16.91
N LEU A 174 -11.29 -3.74 18.08
CA LEU A 174 -12.70 -3.37 18.14
C LEU A 174 -12.94 -2.02 17.48
N GLY A 175 -13.87 -1.99 16.52
CA GLY A 175 -14.20 -0.79 15.74
C GLY A 175 -13.24 -0.48 14.59
N ILE A 176 -12.19 -1.29 14.40
CA ILE A 176 -11.25 -1.15 13.28
C ILE A 176 -11.70 -2.06 12.12
N PRO A 177 -11.87 -1.53 10.91
CA PRO A 177 -12.15 -2.34 9.73
C PRO A 177 -11.04 -3.36 9.46
N VAL A 178 -11.44 -4.60 9.17
CA VAL A 178 -10.53 -5.67 8.78
C VAL A 178 -10.89 -6.11 7.36
N THR A 179 -9.91 -6.10 6.47
CA THR A 179 -10.05 -6.62 5.11
C THR A 179 -9.27 -7.91 4.99
N LYS A 180 -9.96 -9.02 4.72
CA LYS A 180 -9.33 -10.29 4.37
C LYS A 180 -9.29 -10.41 2.84
N PHE A 181 -8.13 -10.73 2.30
CA PHE A 181 -7.98 -11.00 0.87
C PHE A 181 -7.18 -12.27 0.64
N PRO A 182 -7.53 -13.03 -0.39
CA PRO A 182 -6.90 -14.30 -0.63
C PRO A 182 -5.48 -14.14 -1.13
N LEU A 183 -4.65 -15.09 -0.74
CA LEU A 183 -3.32 -15.25 -1.27
C LEU A 183 -3.40 -15.60 -2.76
N ILE A 184 -2.53 -14.98 -3.56
CA ILE A 184 -2.37 -15.29 -4.99
C ILE A 184 -0.90 -15.56 -5.30
N PRO A 185 -0.58 -16.44 -6.27
CA PRO A 185 0.78 -16.86 -6.59
C PRO A 185 1.57 -15.81 -7.37
N VAL A 186 1.92 -14.71 -6.70
CA VAL A 186 2.66 -13.56 -7.27
C VAL A 186 3.84 -13.22 -6.37
N GLY A 187 4.96 -12.81 -6.95
CA GLY A 187 6.19 -12.50 -6.21
C GLY A 187 6.71 -13.72 -5.44
N GLU A 188 7.00 -13.57 -4.16
CA GLU A 188 7.46 -14.67 -3.29
C GLU A 188 6.38 -15.73 -3.08
N ALA A 189 5.11 -15.38 -3.16
CA ALA A 189 4.01 -16.32 -3.00
C ALA A 189 4.02 -17.45 -4.06
N LYS A 190 4.72 -17.29 -5.19
CA LYS A 190 4.94 -18.36 -6.18
C LYS A 190 5.65 -19.58 -5.59
N ASN A 191 6.37 -19.41 -4.51
CA ASN A 191 7.12 -20.47 -3.83
C ASN A 191 6.28 -21.20 -2.77
N ILE A 192 5.05 -20.76 -2.52
CA ILE A 192 4.11 -21.39 -1.59
C ILE A 192 3.44 -22.56 -2.31
N ASN A 193 3.13 -23.63 -1.54
CA ASN A 193 2.45 -24.81 -2.09
C ASN A 193 1.10 -24.41 -2.72
N ASP A 194 0.81 -24.93 -3.89
CA ASP A 194 -0.43 -24.67 -4.64
C ASP A 194 -1.70 -24.98 -3.83
N ASP A 195 -1.64 -25.93 -2.89
CA ASP A 195 -2.75 -26.29 -2.00
C ASP A 195 -3.18 -25.15 -1.06
N GLU A 196 -2.33 -24.14 -0.84
CA GLU A 196 -2.61 -22.98 0.00
C GLU A 196 -3.50 -21.94 -0.69
N PHE A 197 -3.55 -21.94 -2.03
CA PHE A 197 -4.32 -20.94 -2.76
C PHE A 197 -5.81 -21.31 -2.79
N GLN A 198 -6.62 -20.39 -2.29
CA GLN A 198 -8.07 -20.57 -2.32
C GLN A 198 -8.62 -20.25 -3.71
N ASN A 199 -9.42 -21.14 -4.27
CA ASN A 199 -10.21 -20.87 -5.47
C ASN A 199 -11.37 -19.92 -5.11
N ILE A 200 -11.16 -18.62 -5.27
CA ILE A 200 -12.11 -17.57 -4.87
C ILE A 200 -13.18 -17.33 -5.92
N TYR A 201 -12.87 -17.64 -7.16
CA TYR A 201 -13.77 -17.39 -8.28
C TYR A 201 -14.28 -18.69 -8.87
N SER A 202 -15.58 -18.86 -8.84
CA SER A 202 -16.23 -19.82 -9.74
C SER A 202 -16.16 -19.21 -11.16
N LEU A 203 -15.40 -19.84 -12.04
CA LEU A 203 -15.32 -19.45 -13.46
C LEU A 203 -16.63 -19.63 -14.24
N SER A 204 -17.72 -20.02 -13.55
CA SER A 204 -19.04 -20.22 -14.17
C SER A 204 -19.62 -18.95 -14.81
N HIS A 205 -19.15 -17.76 -14.42
CA HIS A 205 -19.64 -16.48 -14.94
C HIS A 205 -18.50 -15.47 -15.17
N PRO A 206 -17.57 -15.70 -16.12
CA PRO A 206 -16.42 -14.82 -16.39
C PRO A 206 -16.84 -13.40 -16.77
N ASN A 207 -18.01 -13.21 -17.37
CA ASN A 207 -18.55 -11.90 -17.77
C ASN A 207 -18.97 -11.01 -16.60
N GLN A 208 -19.00 -11.53 -15.36
CA GLN A 208 -19.30 -10.77 -14.14
C GLN A 208 -18.05 -10.24 -13.45
N LEU A 209 -16.85 -10.65 -13.87
CA LEU A 209 -15.60 -10.16 -13.33
C LEU A 209 -15.34 -8.74 -13.89
N LYS A 210 -15.61 -7.74 -13.05
CA LYS A 210 -15.28 -6.35 -13.37
C LYS A 210 -14.18 -5.87 -12.45
N CYS A 211 -13.16 -5.22 -13.01
CA CYS A 211 -12.19 -4.51 -12.22
C CYS A 211 -12.90 -3.37 -11.46
N PRO A 212 -12.75 -3.29 -10.12
CA PRO A 212 -13.48 -2.30 -9.32
C PRO A 212 -13.00 -0.86 -9.55
N GLY A 213 -11.83 -0.68 -10.15
CA GLY A 213 -11.27 0.65 -10.39
C GLY A 213 -9.99 0.62 -11.20
N PHE A 214 -9.60 1.80 -11.65
CA PHE A 214 -8.33 2.07 -12.31
C PHE A 214 -7.54 3.01 -11.40
N GLU A 215 -6.44 2.52 -10.82
CA GLU A 215 -5.58 3.27 -9.92
C GLU A 215 -4.12 2.99 -10.29
N PRO A 216 -3.50 3.87 -11.09
CA PRO A 216 -2.15 3.65 -11.58
C PRO A 216 -1.14 3.49 -10.46
N VAL A 217 -0.25 2.50 -10.60
CA VAL A 217 0.84 2.24 -9.67
C VAL A 217 2.17 2.56 -10.34
N TYR A 218 2.83 3.60 -9.86
CA TYR A 218 4.20 3.95 -10.22
C TYR A 218 5.14 3.09 -9.38
N HIS A 219 5.67 2.05 -10.00
CA HIS A 219 6.38 0.98 -9.32
C HIS A 219 7.88 1.25 -9.27
N PHE A 220 8.56 0.77 -8.23
CA PHE A 220 10.01 0.96 -8.03
C PHE A 220 10.91 0.41 -9.15
N ASN A 221 10.38 -0.43 -10.05
CA ASN A 221 11.10 -0.90 -11.24
C ASN A 221 11.04 0.08 -12.42
N GLY A 222 10.44 1.26 -12.24
CA GLY A 222 10.25 2.27 -13.28
C GLY A 222 9.02 2.08 -14.16
N ASN A 223 8.26 1.00 -13.98
CA ASN A 223 7.04 0.74 -14.76
C ASN A 223 5.82 1.38 -14.08
N VAL A 224 4.82 1.71 -14.90
CA VAL A 224 3.50 2.13 -14.45
C VAL A 224 2.50 1.03 -14.77
N TYR A 225 1.83 0.53 -13.75
CA TYR A 225 0.80 -0.50 -13.88
C TYR A 225 -0.60 0.11 -13.75
N PRO A 226 -1.62 -0.44 -14.44
CA PRO A 226 -2.96 0.16 -14.47
C PRO A 226 -3.75 0.04 -13.17
N CYS A 227 -3.35 -0.83 -12.26
CA CYS A 227 -4.03 -1.01 -10.98
C CYS A 227 -3.10 -1.61 -9.90
N CYS A 228 -3.57 -1.58 -8.65
CA CYS A 228 -2.85 -2.12 -7.50
C CYS A 228 -3.11 -3.62 -7.24
N SER A 229 -3.81 -4.34 -8.14
CA SER A 229 -3.97 -5.79 -8.00
C SER A 229 -2.62 -6.49 -8.07
N PRO A 230 -2.25 -7.34 -7.10
CA PRO A 230 -0.96 -8.02 -7.14
C PRO A 230 -0.71 -8.81 -8.43
N ALA A 231 -1.75 -9.40 -9.03
CA ALA A 231 -1.62 -10.15 -10.27
C ALA A 231 -1.10 -9.33 -11.45
N ILE A 232 -1.29 -8.01 -11.44
CA ILE A 232 -0.87 -7.14 -12.54
C ILE A 232 0.65 -7.04 -12.65
N PHE A 233 1.38 -7.13 -11.53
CA PHE A 233 2.84 -6.97 -11.49
C PHE A 233 3.60 -8.12 -12.15
N ASP A 234 2.93 -9.24 -12.40
CA ASP A 234 3.46 -10.40 -13.13
C ASP A 234 3.06 -10.41 -14.62
N THR A 235 2.37 -9.39 -15.08
CA THR A 235 1.91 -9.29 -16.47
C THR A 235 2.75 -8.29 -17.25
N ALA A 236 2.64 -8.36 -18.59
CA ALA A 236 3.22 -7.36 -19.49
C ALA A 236 2.32 -6.12 -19.67
N LEU A 237 1.25 -5.99 -18.88
CA LEU A 237 0.35 -4.84 -18.94
C LEU A 237 1.00 -3.64 -18.23
N ILE A 238 1.88 -2.98 -18.94
CA ILE A 238 2.54 -1.75 -18.53
C ILE A 238 1.87 -0.60 -19.29
N LEU A 239 1.54 0.47 -18.57
CA LEU A 239 1.06 1.70 -19.19
C LEU A 239 2.27 2.36 -19.87
N ASN A 240 2.20 2.57 -21.19
CA ASN A 240 3.28 3.18 -21.96
C ASN A 240 3.44 4.67 -21.62
N ASP A 241 4.64 5.19 -21.91
CA ASP A 241 5.07 6.59 -21.69
C ASP A 241 4.12 7.67 -22.24
N GLU A 242 3.22 7.34 -23.16
CA GLU A 242 2.23 8.30 -23.68
C GLU A 242 1.27 8.82 -22.60
N LEU A 243 0.97 7.99 -21.59
CA LEU A 243 0.21 8.44 -20.40
C LEU A 243 1.05 9.32 -19.47
N TYR A 244 2.37 9.13 -19.47
CA TYR A 244 3.31 9.97 -18.73
C TYR A 244 3.47 11.36 -19.36
N GLN A 245 3.48 11.44 -20.70
CA GLN A 245 3.70 12.69 -21.46
C GLN A 245 2.47 13.62 -21.47
N ASP A 246 1.27 13.08 -21.25
CA ASP A 246 0.05 13.92 -21.15
C ASP A 246 -0.07 14.65 -19.81
N PHE A 247 0.74 14.31 -18.80
CA PHE A 247 0.83 15.06 -17.55
C PHE A 247 1.61 16.37 -17.70
N ASP A 248 2.58 16.42 -18.64
CA ASP A 248 3.44 17.61 -18.87
C ASP A 248 2.84 18.64 -19.85
N LYS A 249 1.69 18.37 -20.49
CA LYS A 249 1.13 19.17 -21.57
C LYS A 249 -0.19 19.87 -21.26
N THR A 250 -0.62 19.85 -20.02
CA THR A 250 -1.82 20.58 -19.57
C THR A 250 -1.51 21.46 -18.38
#